data_3c19388e6631f634131c020d6bb52486
#
_entry.id   3c19388e6631f634131c020d6bb52486
#
_cell.length_a   1.000
_cell.length_b   1.000
_cell.length_c   1.000
_cell.angle_alpha   90.00
_cell.angle_beta   90.00
_cell.angle_gamma   90.00
#
_symmetry.space_group_name_H-M   'P 1'
#
loop_
_entity.id
_entity.type
_entity.pdbx_description
1 polymer ?
#
loop_
_entity_poly.entity_id
_entity_poly.type
_entity_poly.pdbx_seq_one_letter_code
_entity_poly.pdbx_strand_id
1 'polypeptide(L)'
;RYWRDWSSDVCSSDLVGGITVHPAKMREALDQGFATATDLADYLTRKGLPFRDAHAAVGLAVRRAEELGADLAQLPLAELRHFSPLIADDVFAVLTVDGSLAARKHIGGTAPEQVLAAIARARRR
;
A
#
# COMPACT_ATOMS: atom_id res chain seq x y z
N ARG A 1 -0.88 9.35 42.21
CA ARG A 1 0.58 9.65 42.14
C ARG A 1 1.34 8.79 41.07
N TYR A 2 0.64 7.97 40.26
CA TYR A 2 1.22 7.06 39.27
C TYR A 2 1.08 7.54 37.83
N TRP A 3 0.53 8.72 37.56
CA TRP A 3 0.21 9.21 36.21
C TRP A 3 1.22 10.22 35.62
N ARG A 4 2.39 10.39 36.25
CA ARG A 4 3.29 11.51 35.94
C ARG A 4 4.63 11.12 35.30
N ASP A 5 4.91 9.82 35.11
CA ASP A 5 6.20 9.33 34.60
C ASP A 5 6.13 8.56 33.27
N TRP A 6 5.02 8.66 32.54
CA TRP A 6 4.98 8.24 31.16
C TRP A 6 5.36 9.44 30.29
N SER A 7 6.64 9.79 30.27
CA SER A 7 7.15 10.62 29.18
C SER A 7 7.17 9.71 27.94
N SER A 8 6.31 10.00 26.97
CA SER A 8 6.21 9.30 25.69
C SER A 8 7.56 9.17 24.96
N ASP A 9 8.51 10.00 25.32
CA ASP A 9 9.84 10.07 24.70
C ASP A 9 10.77 8.94 25.13
N VAL A 10 10.71 8.48 26.37
CA VAL A 10 11.53 7.36 26.86
C VAL A 10 11.07 6.03 26.27
N CYS A 11 9.74 5.81 26.20
CA CYS A 11 9.19 4.58 25.60
C CYS A 11 9.46 4.46 24.10
N SER A 12 9.45 5.56 23.36
CA SER A 12 9.68 5.51 21.90
C SER A 12 11.13 5.28 21.55
N SER A 13 12.11 5.85 22.26
CA SER A 13 13.53 5.64 21.99
C SER A 13 13.96 4.19 22.27
N ASP A 14 13.53 3.63 23.40
CA ASP A 14 13.84 2.24 23.77
C ASP A 14 13.14 1.24 22.83
N LEU A 15 11.89 1.53 22.45
CA LEU A 15 11.15 0.70 21.52
C LEU A 15 11.83 0.65 20.15
N VAL A 16 12.21 1.81 19.60
CA VAL A 16 12.87 1.88 18.28
C VAL A 16 14.20 1.16 18.26
N GLY A 17 15.01 1.30 19.34
CA GLY A 17 16.29 0.58 19.47
C GLY A 17 16.14 -0.94 19.53
N GLY A 18 14.99 -1.44 20.01
CA GLY A 18 14.68 -2.87 20.13
C GLY A 18 14.01 -3.50 18.91
N ILE A 19 13.65 -2.71 17.87
CA ILE A 19 12.95 -3.23 16.68
C ILE A 19 13.88 -4.14 15.86
N THR A 20 13.44 -5.39 15.68
CA THR A 20 14.05 -6.31 14.70
C THR A 20 13.16 -6.41 13.48
N VAL A 21 13.71 -6.07 12.32
CA VAL A 21 12.97 -6.11 11.05
C VAL A 21 13.08 -7.51 10.44
N HIS A 22 11.95 -8.10 10.08
CA HIS A 22 11.85 -9.38 9.37
C HIS A 22 11.27 -9.19 7.95
N PRO A 23 12.09 -8.77 6.96
CA PRO A 23 11.58 -8.36 5.64
C PRO A 23 10.76 -9.43 4.92
N ALA A 24 11.16 -10.71 5.03
CA ALA A 24 10.45 -11.82 4.41
C ALA A 24 9.02 -11.97 4.96
N LYS A 25 8.87 -11.97 6.30
CA LYS A 25 7.55 -12.06 6.95
C LYS A 25 6.67 -10.85 6.66
N MET A 26 7.28 -9.66 6.59
CA MET A 26 6.56 -8.43 6.25
C MET A 26 6.01 -8.48 4.82
N ARG A 27 6.81 -9.00 3.86
CA ARG A 27 6.35 -9.18 2.48
C ARG A 27 5.24 -10.24 2.39
N GLU A 28 5.40 -11.38 3.01
CA GLU A 28 4.38 -12.43 3.08
C GLU A 28 3.03 -11.91 3.62
N ALA A 29 3.07 -11.09 4.66
CA ALA A 29 1.85 -10.49 5.22
C ALA A 29 1.14 -9.53 4.25
N LEU A 30 1.87 -8.88 3.33
CA LEU A 30 1.29 -8.01 2.30
C LEU A 30 0.60 -8.82 1.19
N ASP A 31 1.10 -10.02 0.90
CA ASP A 31 0.55 -10.90 -0.13
C ASP A 31 -0.80 -11.53 0.29
N GLN A 32 -1.15 -11.47 1.58
CA GLN A 32 -2.36 -12.10 2.13
C GLN A 32 -3.54 -11.13 2.37
N GLY A 33 -3.41 -9.83 2.09
CA GLY A 33 -4.36 -8.84 2.61
C GLY A 33 -4.91 -7.83 1.61
N PHE A 34 -4.83 -8.08 0.31
CA PHE A 34 -5.27 -7.11 -0.72
C PHE A 34 -4.71 -5.70 -0.50
N ALA A 35 -3.45 -5.61 -0.07
CA ALA A 35 -2.79 -4.34 0.28
C ALA A 35 -2.79 -3.33 -0.89
N THR A 36 -2.85 -3.82 -2.14
CA THR A 36 -2.88 -3.04 -3.37
C THR A 36 -4.28 -2.63 -3.84
N ALA A 37 -5.35 -3.00 -3.11
CA ALA A 37 -6.72 -2.65 -3.49
C ALA A 37 -6.95 -1.14 -3.60
N THR A 38 -6.39 -0.36 -2.67
CA THR A 38 -6.45 1.11 -2.73
C THR A 38 -5.70 1.67 -3.94
N ASP A 39 -4.58 1.07 -4.30
CA ASP A 39 -3.81 1.49 -5.49
C ASP A 39 -4.60 1.23 -6.78
N LEU A 40 -5.41 0.16 -6.84
CA LEU A 40 -6.33 -0.08 -7.95
C LEU A 40 -7.43 1.00 -8.03
N ALA A 41 -7.97 1.44 -6.90
CA ALA A 41 -8.95 2.53 -6.88
C ALA A 41 -8.34 3.86 -7.36
N ASP A 42 -7.13 4.17 -6.91
CA ASP A 42 -6.36 5.33 -7.35
C ASP A 42 -6.03 5.27 -8.86
N TYR A 43 -5.69 4.09 -9.36
CA TYR A 43 -5.46 3.86 -10.78
C TYR A 43 -6.71 4.16 -11.62
N LEU A 44 -7.86 3.65 -11.23
CA LEU A 44 -9.14 3.91 -11.91
C LEU A 44 -9.51 5.39 -11.85
N THR A 45 -9.28 6.03 -10.71
CA THR A 45 -9.54 7.47 -10.54
C THR A 45 -8.65 8.31 -11.45
N ARG A 46 -7.37 7.96 -11.58
CA ARG A 46 -6.46 8.61 -12.55
C ARG A 46 -6.89 8.41 -14.01
N LYS A 47 -7.57 7.32 -14.32
CA LYS A 47 -8.18 7.07 -15.64
C LYS A 47 -9.55 7.74 -15.84
N GLY A 48 -10.00 8.54 -14.86
CA GLY A 48 -11.19 9.38 -14.97
C GLY A 48 -12.47 8.80 -14.35
N LEU A 49 -12.38 7.64 -13.67
CA LEU A 49 -13.51 7.10 -12.92
C LEU A 49 -13.69 7.88 -11.60
N PRO A 50 -14.91 8.36 -11.25
CA PRO A 50 -15.14 8.96 -9.94
C PRO A 50 -14.71 8.03 -8.81
N PHE A 51 -14.09 8.57 -7.76
CA PHE A 51 -13.52 7.75 -6.66
C PHE A 51 -14.52 6.79 -6.04
N ARG A 52 -15.79 7.23 -5.87
CA ARG A 52 -16.85 6.39 -5.33
C ARG A 52 -17.10 5.15 -6.19
N ASP A 53 -17.12 5.33 -7.51
CA ASP A 53 -17.37 4.25 -8.47
C ASP A 53 -16.14 3.35 -8.59
N ALA A 54 -14.93 3.93 -8.55
CA ALA A 54 -13.67 3.20 -8.50
C ALA A 54 -13.62 2.29 -7.25
N HIS A 55 -13.98 2.82 -6.09
CA HIS A 55 -13.99 2.06 -4.84
C HIS A 55 -15.03 0.92 -4.89
N ALA A 56 -16.21 1.15 -5.46
CA ALA A 56 -17.24 0.11 -5.63
C ALA A 56 -16.75 -1.00 -6.58
N ALA A 57 -16.13 -0.64 -7.72
CA ALA A 57 -15.57 -1.60 -8.68
C ALA A 57 -14.46 -2.46 -8.04
N VAL A 58 -13.57 -1.83 -7.27
CA VAL A 58 -12.49 -2.53 -6.54
C VAL A 58 -13.07 -3.47 -5.48
N GLY A 59 -14.10 -3.06 -4.75
CA GLY A 59 -14.78 -3.91 -3.77
C GLY A 59 -15.34 -5.21 -4.39
N LEU A 60 -15.88 -5.12 -5.61
CA LEU A 60 -16.33 -6.29 -6.37
C LEU A 60 -15.15 -7.17 -6.83
N ALA A 61 -14.05 -6.55 -7.28
CA ALA A 61 -12.85 -7.26 -7.70
C ALA A 61 -12.20 -8.02 -6.52
N VAL A 62 -12.12 -7.39 -5.34
CA VAL A 62 -11.62 -8.04 -4.10
C VAL A 62 -12.49 -9.24 -3.73
N ARG A 63 -13.82 -9.09 -3.71
CA ARG A 63 -14.73 -10.20 -3.42
C ARG A 63 -14.53 -11.36 -4.40
N ARG A 64 -14.37 -11.06 -5.68
CA ARG A 64 -14.11 -12.08 -6.69
C ARG A 64 -12.77 -12.79 -6.48
N ALA A 65 -11.73 -12.05 -6.11
CA ALA A 65 -10.43 -12.62 -5.77
C ALA A 65 -10.51 -13.53 -4.53
N GLU A 66 -11.24 -13.12 -3.49
CA GLU A 66 -11.52 -13.94 -2.31
C GLU A 66 -12.23 -15.26 -2.67
N GLU A 67 -13.26 -15.22 -3.52
CA GLU A 67 -13.98 -16.41 -3.99
C GLU A 67 -13.06 -17.40 -4.71
N LEU A 68 -12.06 -16.90 -5.43
CA LEU A 68 -11.09 -17.70 -6.17
C LEU A 68 -9.87 -18.11 -5.32
N GLY A 69 -9.75 -17.61 -4.09
CA GLY A 69 -8.58 -17.80 -3.24
C GLY A 69 -7.29 -17.20 -3.85
N ALA A 70 -7.42 -16.12 -4.60
CA ALA A 70 -6.34 -15.46 -5.34
C ALA A 70 -6.17 -14.01 -4.89
N ASP A 71 -5.00 -13.41 -5.12
CA ASP A 71 -4.80 -11.98 -4.97
C ASP A 71 -5.24 -11.22 -6.25
N LEU A 72 -5.48 -9.89 -6.12
CA LEU A 72 -5.86 -9.04 -7.25
C LEU A 72 -4.87 -9.11 -8.42
N ALA A 73 -3.58 -9.19 -8.11
CA ALA A 73 -2.52 -9.32 -9.12
C ALA A 73 -2.54 -10.66 -9.88
N GLN A 74 -3.21 -11.67 -9.33
CA GLN A 74 -3.32 -13.00 -9.93
C GLN A 74 -4.55 -13.16 -10.81
N LEU A 75 -5.50 -12.21 -10.75
CA LEU A 75 -6.68 -12.24 -11.60
C LEU A 75 -6.31 -11.98 -13.06
N PRO A 76 -6.87 -12.75 -14.01
CA PRO A 76 -6.71 -12.46 -15.42
C PRO A 76 -7.22 -11.05 -15.77
N LEU A 77 -6.58 -10.39 -16.72
CA LEU A 77 -7.00 -9.06 -17.20
C LEU A 77 -8.49 -9.05 -17.65
N ALA A 78 -8.94 -10.13 -18.28
CA ALA A 78 -10.33 -10.28 -18.70
C ALA A 78 -11.30 -10.20 -17.52
N GLU A 79 -11.00 -10.84 -16.39
CA GLU A 79 -11.79 -10.76 -15.14
C GLU A 79 -11.77 -9.33 -14.58
N LEU A 80 -10.59 -8.72 -14.50
CA LEU A 80 -10.47 -7.34 -14.00
C LEU A 80 -11.27 -6.35 -14.85
N ARG A 81 -11.33 -6.53 -16.17
CA ARG A 81 -12.11 -5.69 -17.09
C ARG A 81 -13.62 -5.81 -16.90
N HIS A 82 -14.13 -6.88 -16.33
CA HIS A 82 -15.56 -6.97 -15.98
C HIS A 82 -15.97 -5.93 -14.92
N PHE A 83 -15.05 -5.52 -14.05
CA PHE A 83 -15.33 -4.53 -13.00
C PHE A 83 -15.18 -3.09 -13.50
N SER A 84 -14.28 -2.86 -14.47
CA SER A 84 -14.18 -1.58 -15.18
C SER A 84 -13.48 -1.76 -16.53
N PRO A 85 -14.08 -1.26 -17.63
CA PRO A 85 -13.44 -1.30 -18.95
C PRO A 85 -12.19 -0.42 -19.07
N LEU A 86 -11.96 0.47 -18.09
CA LEU A 86 -10.77 1.33 -18.02
C LEU A 86 -9.51 0.56 -17.60
N ILE A 87 -9.66 -0.68 -17.13
CA ILE A 87 -8.52 -1.51 -16.74
C ILE A 87 -7.79 -2.01 -17.99
N ALA A 88 -6.49 -1.72 -18.06
CA ALA A 88 -5.61 -2.14 -19.14
C ALA A 88 -4.40 -2.90 -18.57
N ASP A 89 -3.51 -3.40 -19.44
CA ASP A 89 -2.36 -4.23 -19.04
C ASP A 89 -1.42 -3.54 -18.04
N ASP A 90 -1.38 -2.21 -18.03
CA ASP A 90 -0.60 -1.39 -17.09
C ASP A 90 -1.02 -1.55 -15.61
N VAL A 91 -2.20 -2.12 -15.35
CA VAL A 91 -2.70 -2.38 -14.00
C VAL A 91 -1.78 -3.31 -13.19
N PHE A 92 -1.16 -4.29 -13.84
CA PHE A 92 -0.31 -5.24 -13.14
C PHE A 92 0.94 -4.60 -12.53
N ALA A 93 1.45 -3.51 -13.10
CA ALA A 93 2.53 -2.74 -12.51
C ALA A 93 2.08 -2.02 -11.21
N VAL A 94 0.81 -1.63 -11.14
CA VAL A 94 0.21 -0.97 -9.98
C VAL A 94 -0.09 -1.96 -8.85
N LEU A 95 -0.51 -3.19 -9.22
CA LEU A 95 -0.90 -4.25 -8.28
C LEU A 95 0.30 -4.96 -7.63
N THR A 96 1.51 -4.42 -7.75
CA THR A 96 2.69 -4.92 -7.06
C THR A 96 2.99 -4.08 -5.81
N VAL A 97 3.56 -4.70 -4.79
CA VAL A 97 4.03 -3.98 -3.57
C VAL A 97 5.03 -2.88 -3.94
N ASP A 98 5.96 -3.18 -4.85
CA ASP A 98 6.98 -2.22 -5.27
C ASP A 98 6.36 -1.08 -6.11
N GLY A 99 5.36 -1.36 -6.93
CA GLY A 99 4.58 -0.35 -7.67
C GLY A 99 3.80 0.57 -6.74
N SER A 100 3.13 0.00 -5.73
CA SER A 100 2.43 0.73 -4.68
C SER A 100 3.37 1.69 -3.94
N LEU A 101 4.54 1.22 -3.51
CA LEU A 101 5.55 2.05 -2.85
C LEU A 101 6.06 3.16 -3.79
N ALA A 102 6.42 2.80 -5.03
CA ALA A 102 6.95 3.73 -6.02
C ALA A 102 5.95 4.83 -6.42
N ALA A 103 4.64 4.56 -6.32
CA ALA A 103 3.60 5.54 -6.64
C ALA A 103 3.52 6.70 -5.62
N ARG A 104 4.02 6.53 -4.38
CA ARG A 104 3.90 7.50 -3.28
C ARG A 104 5.07 8.50 -3.25
N LYS A 105 5.24 9.26 -4.33
CA LYS A 105 6.37 10.21 -4.55
C LYS A 105 6.18 11.60 -3.96
N HIS A 106 5.06 11.91 -3.33
CA HIS A 106 4.84 13.19 -2.67
C HIS A 106 5.77 13.37 -1.45
N ILE A 107 5.98 14.60 -1.01
CA ILE A 107 6.79 14.90 0.17
C ILE A 107 6.18 14.21 1.39
N GLY A 108 6.98 13.42 2.11
CA GLY A 108 6.52 12.58 3.22
C GLY A 108 5.94 11.22 2.79
N GLY A 109 5.89 10.92 1.48
CA GLY A 109 5.48 9.63 0.96
C GLY A 109 6.51 8.53 1.21
N THR A 110 6.08 7.27 1.00
CA THR A 110 6.89 6.08 1.29
C THR A 110 7.75 5.62 0.11
N ALA A 111 7.76 6.33 -1.02
CA ALA A 111 8.65 6.00 -2.13
C ALA A 111 10.11 6.05 -1.66
N PRO A 112 10.98 5.10 -2.07
CA PRO A 112 12.36 4.99 -1.58
C PRO A 112 13.14 6.30 -1.68
N GLU A 113 12.95 7.06 -2.76
CA GLU A 113 13.58 8.38 -2.96
C GLU A 113 13.17 9.41 -1.90
N GLN A 114 11.90 9.38 -1.46
CA GLN A 114 11.39 10.30 -0.43
C GLN A 114 11.90 9.92 0.96
N VAL A 115 11.99 8.61 1.24
CA VAL A 115 12.56 8.09 2.49
C VAL A 115 14.04 8.46 2.59
N LEU A 116 14.82 8.23 1.53
CA LEU A 116 16.24 8.61 1.50
C LEU A 116 16.45 10.13 1.67
N ALA A 117 15.61 10.94 1.03
CA ALA A 117 15.63 12.39 1.20
C ALA A 117 15.29 12.81 2.64
N ALA A 118 14.34 12.13 3.28
CA ALA A 118 13.98 12.38 4.68
C ALA A 118 15.13 12.02 5.63
N ILE A 119 15.77 10.87 5.43
CA ILE A 119 16.96 10.45 6.20
C ILE A 119 18.09 11.47 6.03
N ALA A 120 18.37 11.92 4.80
CA ALA A 120 19.40 12.90 4.54
C ALA A 120 19.11 14.26 5.21
N ARG A 121 17.84 14.67 5.30
CA ARG A 121 17.43 15.86 6.06
C ARG A 121 17.62 15.69 7.56
N ALA A 122 17.24 14.54 8.11
CA ALA A 122 17.38 14.26 9.53
C ALA A 122 18.84 14.23 9.99
N ARG A 123 19.74 13.66 9.17
CA ARG A 123 21.20 13.58 9.49
C ARG A 123 21.90 14.93 9.44
N ARG A 124 21.29 15.96 8.87
CA ARG A 124 21.85 17.33 8.80
C ARG A 124 21.45 18.24 9.96
N ARG A 125 20.56 17.76 10.83
CA ARG A 125 20.14 18.44 12.06
C ARG A 125 21.01 18.05 13.22
#